data_c4646fb95678b03eb43b079148596d5b
#
_entry.id   c4646fb95678b03eb43b079148596d5b
#
_cell.length_a   1.000
_cell.length_b   1.000
_cell.length_c   1.000
_cell.angle_alpha   90.00
_cell.angle_beta   90.00
_cell.angle_gamma   90.00
#
_symmetry.space_group_name_H-M   'P 1'
#
loop_
_entity.id
_entity.type
_entity.pdbx_description
1 polymer ?
#
loop_
_entity_poly.entity_id
_entity_poly.type
_entity_poly.pdbx_seq_one_letter_code
_entity_poly.pdbx_strand_id
1 'polypeptide(L)'
;MVKAIVGANWGDEGKGKITDMFASEADIVVRFQGGANAGHTIINEHGRFALHLMPSGICYDNVTCVIGNGVALDINKFCSELEDVKKAGVNPKLLVSDRAQILMPYHILLDTYEEERLGKNAFGSTKSGIAPFFSDKYAKIGIQCNELFDDEMLKAKLHNIVTLKNLILEHVYHKPLLNEDELYNTCMEYKEKIAPYICDTHAFIRDALKQGKNILLEGQLGTLKDPDFGIYPMVTSSSTLAGYGAVGAGIPPYLISEVVAVTKAYSSAVGADEFVSEILDEDEAQELRIHGGDKGEFGATTGRPRRIGWFDCVATRYGVECQGATKIAMTALDCLSYLDEIKVCTAYKIGDDITKDFPNTSLLKKAKPVFTTLKGWHCNIKGIRNFSELPREAQEYVEFIEKELGHKINMVSNGPEREAIIYR
;
A
#
# COMPACT_ATOMS: atom_id res chain seq x y z
N MET A 1 8.29 -4.04 -21.05
CA MET A 1 6.87 -3.81 -20.63
C MET A 1 6.84 -3.17 -19.25
N VAL A 2 5.91 -2.23 -18.98
CA VAL A 2 5.73 -1.66 -17.63
C VAL A 2 4.38 -2.10 -17.08
N LYS A 3 4.40 -2.76 -15.93
CA LYS A 3 3.22 -3.27 -15.22
C LYS A 3 3.13 -2.60 -13.84
N ALA A 4 1.93 -2.21 -13.40
CA ALA A 4 1.68 -1.69 -12.06
C ALA A 4 0.80 -2.64 -11.25
N ILE A 5 1.15 -2.90 -10.00
CA ILE A 5 0.33 -3.63 -9.02
C ILE A 5 -0.15 -2.61 -7.99
N VAL A 6 -1.47 -2.44 -7.90
CA VAL A 6 -2.10 -1.42 -7.07
C VAL A 6 -3.30 -1.98 -6.30
N GLY A 7 -3.71 -1.32 -5.23
CA GLY A 7 -4.89 -1.73 -4.44
C GLY A 7 -6.15 -1.05 -4.93
N ALA A 8 -7.24 -1.81 -5.04
CA ALA A 8 -8.54 -1.27 -5.46
C ALA A 8 -9.30 -0.59 -4.30
N ASN A 9 -9.06 -0.98 -3.05
CA ASN A 9 -9.91 -0.64 -1.91
C ASN A 9 -9.17 0.16 -0.80
N TRP A 10 -9.27 -0.29 0.46
CA TRP A 10 -8.71 0.38 1.65
C TRP A 10 -7.23 0.09 1.91
N GLY A 11 -6.58 -0.77 1.14
CA GLY A 11 -5.26 -1.33 1.41
C GLY A 11 -5.36 -2.76 1.95
N ASP A 12 -4.22 -3.38 2.20
CA ASP A 12 -4.14 -4.77 2.72
C ASP A 12 -4.82 -5.84 1.84
N GLU A 13 -4.97 -5.58 0.53
CA GLU A 13 -5.62 -6.49 -0.42
C GLU A 13 -4.76 -7.71 -0.80
N GLY A 14 -3.56 -7.85 -0.22
CA GLY A 14 -2.65 -8.95 -0.57
C GLY A 14 -1.76 -8.64 -1.79
N LYS A 15 -1.50 -7.36 -2.06
CA LYS A 15 -0.62 -6.90 -3.14
C LYS A 15 0.78 -7.52 -3.10
N GLY A 16 1.35 -7.71 -1.89
CA GLY A 16 2.68 -8.30 -1.73
C GLY A 16 2.81 -9.66 -2.42
N LYS A 17 1.83 -10.55 -2.24
CA LYS A 17 1.79 -11.85 -2.93
C LYS A 17 1.72 -11.69 -4.46
N ILE A 18 0.84 -10.83 -4.95
CA ILE A 18 0.68 -10.60 -6.40
C ILE A 18 1.94 -9.95 -6.98
N THR A 19 2.57 -9.03 -6.26
CA THR A 19 3.83 -8.41 -6.67
C THR A 19 4.98 -9.44 -6.69
N ASP A 20 5.11 -10.25 -5.65
CA ASP A 20 6.13 -11.31 -5.57
C ASP A 20 5.99 -12.31 -6.72
N MET A 21 4.77 -12.70 -7.06
CA MET A 21 4.49 -13.57 -8.20
C MET A 21 4.99 -12.97 -9.53
N PHE A 22 4.68 -11.69 -9.79
CA PHE A 22 5.14 -11.01 -11.00
C PHE A 22 6.60 -10.57 -10.94
N ALA A 23 7.19 -10.44 -9.76
CA ALA A 23 8.58 -10.06 -9.61
C ALA A 23 9.54 -11.11 -10.20
N SER A 24 9.17 -12.40 -10.17
CA SER A 24 9.96 -13.48 -10.78
C SER A 24 10.19 -13.30 -12.29
N GLU A 25 9.28 -12.61 -12.98
CA GLU A 25 9.32 -12.35 -14.42
C GLU A 25 9.82 -10.93 -14.76
N ALA A 26 10.09 -10.10 -13.74
CA ALA A 26 10.55 -8.74 -13.91
C ALA A 26 12.06 -8.64 -13.92
N ASP A 27 12.60 -7.67 -14.66
CA ASP A 27 14.00 -7.27 -14.55
C ASP A 27 14.20 -6.25 -13.42
N ILE A 28 13.17 -5.41 -13.18
CA ILE A 28 13.23 -4.31 -12.21
C ILE A 28 11.89 -4.23 -11.46
N VAL A 29 11.95 -4.10 -10.13
CA VAL A 29 10.79 -3.79 -9.28
C VAL A 29 10.99 -2.43 -8.61
N VAL A 30 10.04 -1.52 -8.80
CA VAL A 30 10.13 -0.15 -8.30
C VAL A 30 9.03 0.14 -7.29
N ARG A 31 9.40 0.47 -6.05
CA ARG A 31 8.50 1.16 -5.12
C ARG A 31 8.42 2.61 -5.55
N PHE A 32 7.24 3.08 -5.93
CA PHE A 32 7.08 4.40 -6.53
C PHE A 32 6.43 5.45 -5.60
N GLN A 33 5.84 5.02 -4.47
CA GLN A 33 5.16 5.92 -3.53
C GLN A 33 5.09 5.32 -2.12
N GLY A 34 4.50 6.07 -1.18
CA GLY A 34 4.33 5.63 0.21
C GLY A 34 5.59 5.77 1.03
N GLY A 35 5.76 4.88 1.98
CA GLY A 35 6.90 4.84 2.90
C GLY A 35 6.81 3.60 3.78
N ALA A 36 7.35 3.66 5.00
CA ALA A 36 7.37 2.53 5.93
C ALA A 36 6.07 2.37 6.76
N ASN A 37 5.00 3.09 6.42
CA ASN A 37 3.73 3.11 7.17
C ASN A 37 2.83 1.89 6.95
N ALA A 38 3.01 1.15 5.86
CA ALA A 38 2.23 -0.06 5.58
C ALA A 38 3.15 -1.23 5.26
N GLY A 39 2.95 -2.34 5.96
CA GLY A 39 3.70 -3.57 5.74
C GLY A 39 3.03 -4.47 4.70
N HIS A 40 3.84 -5.28 4.01
CA HIS A 40 3.37 -6.39 3.20
C HIS A 40 4.17 -7.65 3.54
N THR A 41 3.51 -8.79 3.45
CA THR A 41 4.14 -10.08 3.72
C THR A 41 4.39 -10.82 2.42
N ILE A 42 5.59 -11.36 2.28
CA ILE A 42 6.00 -12.27 1.21
C ILE A 42 6.32 -13.62 1.84
N ILE A 43 5.82 -14.69 1.22
CA ILE A 43 6.11 -16.07 1.62
C ILE A 43 6.65 -16.79 0.39
N ASN A 44 7.93 -17.18 0.43
CA ASN A 44 8.62 -17.86 -0.67
C ASN A 44 9.64 -18.86 -0.12
N GLU A 45 10.47 -19.44 -1.00
CA GLU A 45 11.51 -20.41 -0.66
C GLU A 45 12.58 -19.89 0.31
N HIS A 46 12.80 -18.58 0.39
CA HIS A 46 13.73 -17.96 1.34
C HIS A 46 13.11 -17.72 2.72
N GLY A 47 11.79 -17.93 2.86
CA GLY A 47 11.07 -17.77 4.12
C GLY A 47 9.93 -16.77 4.06
N ARG A 48 9.59 -16.25 5.23
CA ARG A 48 8.53 -15.24 5.43
C ARG A 48 9.14 -13.90 5.79
N PHE A 49 8.91 -12.89 4.93
CA PHE A 49 9.39 -11.53 5.12
C PHE A 49 8.20 -10.58 5.34
N ALA A 50 8.27 -9.80 6.40
CA ALA A 50 7.34 -8.68 6.65
C ALA A 50 8.06 -7.38 6.30
N LEU A 51 7.90 -6.92 5.07
CA LEU A 51 8.57 -5.74 4.53
C LEU A 51 7.63 -4.51 4.60
N HIS A 52 8.22 -3.34 4.81
CA HIS A 52 7.49 -2.06 4.81
C HIS A 52 8.01 -1.14 3.71
N LEU A 53 9.32 -1.07 3.55
CA LEU A 53 9.99 -0.18 2.61
C LEU A 53 10.60 -0.92 1.42
N MET A 54 11.17 -2.11 1.65
CA MET A 54 11.82 -2.89 0.58
C MET A 54 10.81 -3.36 -0.46
N PRO A 55 11.16 -3.33 -1.77
CA PRO A 55 10.33 -3.90 -2.82
C PRO A 55 10.17 -5.42 -2.69
N SER A 56 9.02 -5.95 -3.12
CA SER A 56 8.72 -7.39 -3.06
C SER A 56 9.66 -8.26 -3.90
N GLY A 57 10.34 -7.68 -4.89
CA GLY A 57 11.34 -8.37 -5.72
C GLY A 57 12.69 -8.63 -5.06
N ILE A 58 12.85 -8.22 -3.78
CA ILE A 58 14.15 -8.23 -3.08
C ILE A 58 14.78 -9.62 -2.94
N CYS A 59 13.97 -10.67 -2.99
CA CYS A 59 14.44 -12.05 -2.84
C CYS A 59 14.95 -12.70 -4.14
N TYR A 60 14.90 -11.99 -5.27
CA TYR A 60 15.30 -12.53 -6.58
C TYR A 60 16.65 -11.98 -7.02
N ASP A 61 17.64 -12.87 -7.24
CA ASP A 61 19.00 -12.48 -7.64
C ASP A 61 19.08 -11.78 -9.00
N ASN A 62 18.13 -12.07 -9.90
CA ASN A 62 18.06 -11.49 -11.25
C ASN A 62 17.31 -10.15 -11.29
N VAL A 63 16.63 -9.76 -10.21
CA VAL A 63 15.79 -8.55 -10.14
C VAL A 63 16.58 -7.41 -9.51
N THR A 64 16.50 -6.23 -10.13
CA THR A 64 16.98 -5.00 -9.50
C THR A 64 15.82 -4.29 -8.80
N CYS A 65 15.92 -4.12 -7.50
CA CYS A 65 14.95 -3.39 -6.69
C CYS A 65 15.28 -1.91 -6.63
N VAL A 66 14.28 -1.05 -6.83
CA VAL A 66 14.46 0.41 -6.85
C VAL A 66 13.52 1.07 -5.85
N ILE A 67 14.07 1.90 -4.98
CA ILE A 67 13.30 2.87 -4.20
C ILE A 67 13.22 4.15 -5.04
N GLY A 68 12.04 4.42 -5.58
CA GLY A 68 11.79 5.55 -6.48
C GLY A 68 11.70 6.89 -5.76
N ASN A 69 11.72 7.96 -6.53
CA ASN A 69 11.69 9.34 -6.01
C ASN A 69 10.38 9.75 -5.32
N GLY A 70 9.31 8.98 -5.47
CA GLY A 70 8.03 9.21 -4.79
C GLY A 70 7.93 8.65 -3.37
N VAL A 71 8.93 7.89 -2.91
CA VAL A 71 8.93 7.22 -1.61
C VAL A 71 9.44 8.14 -0.51
N ALA A 72 8.78 8.08 0.65
CA ALA A 72 9.29 8.63 1.91
C ALA A 72 10.33 7.66 2.49
N LEU A 73 11.61 7.98 2.32
CA LEU A 73 12.72 7.09 2.65
C LEU A 73 13.07 7.16 4.14
N ASP A 74 12.61 6.21 4.93
CA ASP A 74 13.10 5.98 6.29
C ASP A 74 14.37 5.13 6.24
N ILE A 75 15.53 5.78 6.47
CA ILE A 75 16.84 5.13 6.33
C ILE A 75 17.08 4.08 7.43
N ASN A 76 16.55 4.29 8.62
CA ASN A 76 16.69 3.31 9.69
C ASN A 76 15.89 2.04 9.38
N LYS A 77 14.67 2.20 8.88
CA LYS A 77 13.84 1.08 8.45
C LYS A 77 14.45 0.36 7.23
N PHE A 78 14.97 1.13 6.27
CA PHE A 78 15.71 0.60 5.13
C PHE A 78 16.87 -0.30 5.57
N CYS A 79 17.72 0.16 6.47
CA CYS A 79 18.86 -0.61 6.96
C CYS A 79 18.43 -1.87 7.72
N SER A 80 17.42 -1.76 8.60
CA SER A 80 16.91 -2.89 9.37
C SER A 80 16.35 -4.00 8.46
N GLU A 81 15.51 -3.64 7.48
CA GLU A 81 14.94 -4.62 6.54
C GLU A 81 16.01 -5.24 5.64
N LEU A 82 17.00 -4.44 5.21
CA LEU A 82 18.12 -4.96 4.42
C LEU A 82 18.96 -5.96 5.20
N GLU A 83 19.21 -5.71 6.50
CA GLU A 83 19.89 -6.67 7.36
C GLU A 83 19.12 -7.98 7.52
N ASP A 84 17.80 -7.90 7.71
CA ASP A 84 16.96 -9.10 7.85
C ASP A 84 16.96 -9.94 6.57
N VAL A 85 16.89 -9.30 5.40
CA VAL A 85 17.00 -9.96 4.10
C VAL A 85 18.37 -10.62 3.91
N LYS A 86 19.44 -9.93 4.29
CA LYS A 86 20.81 -10.49 4.23
C LYS A 86 21.02 -11.65 5.19
N LYS A 87 20.46 -11.60 6.41
CA LYS A 87 20.48 -12.71 7.39
C LYS A 87 19.77 -13.96 6.86
N ALA A 88 18.78 -13.80 5.99
CA ALA A 88 18.13 -14.91 5.30
C ALA A 88 18.91 -15.45 4.11
N GLY A 89 20.14 -14.99 3.90
CA GLY A 89 21.05 -15.46 2.83
C GLY A 89 20.80 -14.80 1.46
N VAL A 90 19.97 -13.77 1.38
CA VAL A 90 19.70 -13.03 0.15
C VAL A 90 20.67 -11.86 0.01
N ASN A 91 21.25 -11.67 -1.18
CA ASN A 91 22.10 -10.52 -1.50
C ASN A 91 21.47 -9.66 -2.60
N PRO A 92 20.60 -8.72 -2.25
CA PRO A 92 19.75 -8.01 -3.20
C PRO A 92 20.51 -6.98 -4.04
N LYS A 93 20.12 -6.84 -5.31
CA LYS A 93 20.49 -5.68 -6.14
C LYS A 93 19.51 -4.54 -5.82
N LEU A 94 19.99 -3.53 -5.12
CA LEU A 94 19.16 -2.44 -4.59
C LEU A 94 19.69 -1.08 -5.01
N LEU A 95 18.81 -0.23 -5.50
CA LEU A 95 19.09 1.15 -5.89
C LEU A 95 18.10 2.10 -5.19
N VAL A 96 18.58 3.26 -4.83
CA VAL A 96 17.80 4.34 -4.22
C VAL A 96 17.92 5.59 -5.08
N SER A 97 16.80 6.20 -5.39
CA SER A 97 16.81 7.46 -6.15
C SER A 97 17.52 8.57 -5.39
N ASP A 98 18.45 9.23 -6.07
CA ASP A 98 19.11 10.45 -5.60
C ASP A 98 18.12 11.59 -5.30
N ARG A 99 16.91 11.52 -5.89
CA ARG A 99 15.79 12.48 -5.73
C ARG A 99 14.75 12.02 -4.72
N ALA A 100 14.83 10.80 -4.17
CA ALA A 100 14.01 10.41 -3.05
C ALA A 100 14.28 11.33 -1.86
N GLN A 101 13.23 11.64 -1.08
CA GLN A 101 13.40 12.47 0.10
C GLN A 101 13.46 11.63 1.36
N ILE A 102 14.22 12.12 2.32
CA ILE A 102 14.52 11.43 3.57
C ILE A 102 13.44 11.73 4.60
N LEU A 103 12.87 10.69 5.18
CA LEU A 103 12.01 10.81 6.34
C LEU A 103 12.89 11.00 7.57
N MET A 104 12.92 12.23 8.09
CA MET A 104 13.73 12.62 9.24
C MET A 104 13.04 12.26 10.56
N PRO A 105 13.80 12.05 11.65
CA PRO A 105 13.22 11.71 12.97
C PRO A 105 12.16 12.69 13.46
N TYR A 106 12.28 13.98 13.15
CA TYR A 106 11.31 14.98 13.56
C TYR A 106 9.93 14.79 12.87
N HIS A 107 9.86 14.15 11.70
CA HIS A 107 8.57 13.83 11.08
C HIS A 107 7.79 12.84 11.94
N ILE A 108 8.45 11.83 12.52
CA ILE A 108 7.84 10.85 13.42
C ILE A 108 7.34 11.54 14.70
N LEU A 109 8.14 12.47 15.25
CA LEU A 109 7.75 13.25 16.43
C LEU A 109 6.51 14.12 16.14
N LEU A 110 6.51 14.84 15.01
CA LEU A 110 5.39 15.71 14.64
C LEU A 110 4.10 14.91 14.38
N ASP A 111 4.18 13.75 13.74
CA ASP A 111 3.03 12.84 13.53
C ASP A 111 2.46 12.36 14.88
N THR A 112 3.35 12.02 15.82
CA THR A 112 2.96 11.61 17.17
C THR A 112 2.30 12.75 17.94
N TYR A 113 2.87 13.94 17.90
CA TYR A 113 2.35 15.11 18.62
C TYR A 113 1.03 15.62 18.04
N GLU A 114 0.83 15.49 16.73
CA GLU A 114 -0.44 15.83 16.12
C GLU A 114 -1.56 14.88 16.55
N GLU A 115 -1.30 13.57 16.58
CA GLU A 115 -2.26 12.58 17.11
C GLU A 115 -2.60 12.85 18.59
N GLU A 116 -1.60 13.22 19.41
CA GLU A 116 -1.82 13.63 20.81
C GLU A 116 -2.69 14.89 20.90
N ARG A 117 -2.41 15.91 20.07
CA ARG A 117 -3.16 17.17 20.05
C ARG A 117 -4.61 16.97 19.63
N LEU A 118 -4.86 16.11 18.65
CA LEU A 118 -6.20 15.79 18.16
C LEU A 118 -7.02 14.96 19.16
N GLY A 119 -6.38 14.18 20.01
CA GLY A 119 -7.02 13.39 21.07
C GLY A 119 -8.14 12.49 20.53
N LYS A 120 -9.39 12.76 20.90
CA LYS A 120 -10.56 11.96 20.44
C LYS A 120 -10.84 12.08 18.93
N ASN A 121 -10.31 13.12 18.29
CA ASN A 121 -10.45 13.35 16.86
C ASN A 121 -9.23 12.88 16.06
N ALA A 122 -8.34 12.10 16.66
CA ALA A 122 -7.15 11.57 16.04
C ALA A 122 -7.50 10.70 14.81
N PHE A 123 -6.68 10.79 13.78
CA PHE A 123 -6.87 10.03 12.53
C PHE A 123 -6.56 8.54 12.69
N GLY A 124 -5.87 8.16 13.77
CA GLY A 124 -5.36 6.80 13.95
C GLY A 124 -4.09 6.54 13.13
N SER A 125 -3.25 7.57 13.00
CA SER A 125 -1.96 7.47 12.30
C SER A 125 -1.13 6.30 12.80
N THR A 126 -0.32 5.71 11.90
CA THR A 126 0.70 4.72 12.24
C THR A 126 1.87 5.33 13.01
N LYS A 127 1.90 6.66 13.17
CA LYS A 127 3.00 7.43 13.76
C LYS A 127 4.34 7.18 13.07
N SER A 128 4.28 6.98 11.76
CA SER A 128 5.45 6.75 10.90
C SER A 128 5.96 8.02 10.22
N GLY A 129 5.43 9.19 10.59
CA GLY A 129 5.88 10.49 10.08
C GLY A 129 5.47 10.82 8.65
N ILE A 130 4.54 10.08 8.05
CA ILE A 130 4.20 10.19 6.62
C ILE A 130 3.54 11.52 6.28
N ALA A 131 2.53 11.94 7.07
CA ALA A 131 1.83 13.20 6.81
C ALA A 131 2.75 14.42 6.96
N PRO A 132 3.53 14.59 8.04
CA PRO A 132 4.53 15.66 8.15
C PRO A 132 5.59 15.63 7.05
N PHE A 133 6.04 14.43 6.64
CA PHE A 133 7.01 14.27 5.56
C PHE A 133 6.48 14.81 4.23
N PHE A 134 5.28 14.40 3.80
CA PHE A 134 4.69 14.88 2.54
C PHE A 134 4.32 16.37 2.63
N SER A 135 3.91 16.86 3.80
CA SER A 135 3.75 18.31 4.03
C SER A 135 5.03 19.06 3.72
N ASP A 136 6.17 18.63 4.25
CA ASP A 136 7.47 19.25 4.03
C ASP A 136 7.93 19.12 2.56
N LYS A 137 7.69 17.98 1.93
CA LYS A 137 8.00 17.79 0.51
C LYS A 137 7.32 18.83 -0.37
N TYR A 138 6.01 19.04 -0.18
CA TYR A 138 5.24 20.00 -0.99
C TYR A 138 5.43 21.45 -0.54
N ALA A 139 5.82 21.69 0.73
CA ALA A 139 6.30 22.98 1.21
C ALA A 139 7.73 23.32 0.73
N LYS A 140 8.41 22.38 0.05
CA LYS A 140 9.75 22.52 -0.54
C LYS A 140 10.87 22.68 0.49
N ILE A 141 10.68 22.09 1.67
CA ILE A 141 11.65 22.08 2.77
C ILE A 141 12.19 20.68 3.10
N GLY A 142 11.72 19.64 2.38
CA GLY A 142 12.23 18.26 2.54
C GLY A 142 13.68 18.13 2.03
N ILE A 143 14.40 17.13 2.52
CA ILE A 143 15.79 16.83 2.19
C ILE A 143 15.83 15.68 1.18
N GLN A 144 16.41 15.91 -0.02
CA GLN A 144 16.65 14.86 -1.01
C GLN A 144 17.94 14.06 -0.68
N CYS A 145 18.01 12.81 -1.12
CA CYS A 145 19.20 11.98 -0.89
C CYS A 145 20.48 12.58 -1.46
N ASN A 146 20.43 13.25 -2.63
CA ASN A 146 21.60 13.91 -3.21
C ASN A 146 22.13 15.05 -2.34
N GLU A 147 21.28 15.73 -1.57
CA GLU A 147 21.67 16.88 -0.73
C GLU A 147 22.55 16.47 0.47
N LEU A 148 22.59 15.19 0.83
CA LEU A 148 23.53 14.67 1.82
C LEU A 148 24.99 14.79 1.38
N PHE A 149 25.24 15.00 0.09
CA PHE A 149 26.58 15.10 -0.49
C PHE A 149 27.03 16.55 -0.72
N ASP A 150 26.17 17.53 -0.42
CA ASP A 150 26.47 18.96 -0.45
C ASP A 150 26.36 19.53 0.98
N ASP A 151 27.50 19.62 1.66
CA ASP A 151 27.56 20.00 3.07
C ASP A 151 27.07 21.44 3.33
N GLU A 152 27.39 22.38 2.43
CA GLU A 152 26.98 23.77 2.56
C GLU A 152 25.46 23.91 2.39
N MET A 153 24.92 23.32 1.34
CA MET A 153 23.48 23.31 1.08
C MET A 153 22.72 22.64 2.21
N LEU A 154 23.19 21.48 2.68
CA LEU A 154 22.54 20.73 3.76
C LEU A 154 22.46 21.54 5.06
N LYS A 155 23.56 22.18 5.48
CA LYS A 155 23.58 23.03 6.69
C LYS A 155 22.61 24.20 6.58
N ALA A 156 22.64 24.91 5.47
CA ALA A 156 21.71 26.03 5.23
C ALA A 156 20.24 25.58 5.27
N LYS A 157 19.95 24.41 4.68
CA LYS A 157 18.59 23.83 4.71
C LYS A 157 18.18 23.40 6.10
N LEU A 158 19.05 22.71 6.86
CA LEU A 158 18.77 22.30 8.24
C LEU A 158 18.50 23.48 9.14
N HIS A 159 19.26 24.57 9.03
CA HIS A 159 19.00 25.81 9.77
C HIS A 159 17.58 26.34 9.56
N ASN A 160 17.13 26.40 8.30
CA ASN A 160 15.77 26.83 7.98
C ASN A 160 14.69 25.86 8.51
N ILE A 161 14.92 24.56 8.38
CA ILE A 161 14.01 23.52 8.89
C ILE A 161 13.88 23.63 10.41
N VAL A 162 15.00 23.65 11.14
CA VAL A 162 15.02 23.70 12.62
C VAL A 162 14.33 24.96 13.10
N THR A 163 14.62 26.11 12.49
CA THR A 163 13.97 27.38 12.85
C THR A 163 12.45 27.28 12.74
N LEU A 164 11.94 26.78 11.61
CA LEU A 164 10.48 26.63 11.40
C LEU A 164 9.86 25.59 12.32
N LYS A 165 10.48 24.41 12.44
CA LYS A 165 9.94 23.32 13.25
C LYS A 165 9.93 23.66 14.73
N ASN A 166 10.94 24.38 15.22
CA ASN A 166 11.00 24.80 16.62
C ASN A 166 9.87 25.78 16.98
N LEU A 167 9.48 26.69 16.06
CA LEU A 167 8.27 27.50 16.29
C LEU A 167 7.02 26.64 16.47
N ILE A 168 6.85 25.59 15.70
CA ILE A 168 5.72 24.67 15.80
C ILE A 168 5.81 23.87 17.10
N LEU A 169 6.98 23.34 17.42
CA LEU A 169 7.19 22.55 18.65
C LEU A 169 6.93 23.37 19.90
N GLU A 170 7.43 24.61 19.94
CA GLU A 170 7.29 25.49 21.10
C GLU A 170 5.85 26.00 21.26
N HIS A 171 5.26 26.55 20.21
CA HIS A 171 4.02 27.31 20.31
C HIS A 171 2.77 26.49 20.04
N VAL A 172 2.85 25.39 19.32
CA VAL A 172 1.69 24.54 18.99
C VAL A 172 1.66 23.27 19.86
N TYR A 173 2.78 22.57 19.92
CA TYR A 173 2.83 21.29 20.61
C TYR A 173 3.35 21.37 22.05
N HIS A 174 4.05 22.46 22.42
CA HIS A 174 4.70 22.63 23.74
C HIS A 174 5.64 21.44 24.06
N LYS A 175 6.49 21.10 23.11
CA LYS A 175 7.41 19.96 23.13
C LYS A 175 8.87 20.44 23.04
N PRO A 176 9.84 19.57 23.40
CA PRO A 176 11.27 19.88 23.27
C PRO A 176 11.65 20.33 21.86
N LEU A 177 12.57 21.27 21.79
CA LEU A 177 13.06 21.82 20.52
C LEU A 177 14.09 20.88 19.88
N LEU A 178 14.19 20.96 18.55
CA LEU A 178 15.20 20.25 17.77
C LEU A 178 16.55 20.97 17.90
N ASN A 179 17.62 20.20 17.88
CA ASN A 179 18.99 20.65 17.81
C ASN A 179 19.54 20.49 16.39
N GLU A 180 20.10 21.55 15.83
CA GLU A 180 20.61 21.57 14.46
C GLU A 180 21.81 20.64 14.26
N ASP A 181 22.76 20.64 15.23
CA ASP A 181 23.96 19.80 15.17
C ASP A 181 23.61 18.30 15.26
N GLU A 182 22.62 17.93 16.10
CA GLU A 182 22.15 16.56 16.19
C GLU A 182 21.51 16.09 14.88
N LEU A 183 20.72 16.93 14.24
CA LEU A 183 20.12 16.59 12.94
C LEU A 183 21.18 16.51 11.83
N TYR A 184 22.17 17.40 11.86
CA TYR A 184 23.29 17.31 10.92
C TYR A 184 24.06 16.00 11.09
N ASN A 185 24.40 15.63 12.33
CA ASN A 185 25.07 14.36 12.63
C ASN A 185 24.24 13.17 12.14
N THR A 186 22.92 13.21 12.37
CA THR A 186 21.99 12.19 11.83
C THR A 186 22.05 12.11 10.30
N CYS A 187 22.12 13.24 9.61
CA CYS A 187 22.27 13.26 8.16
C CYS A 187 23.59 12.63 7.70
N MET A 188 24.69 12.87 8.44
CA MET A 188 25.99 12.28 8.11
C MET A 188 25.99 10.75 8.33
N GLU A 189 25.39 10.26 9.41
CA GLU A 189 25.18 8.83 9.60
C GLU A 189 24.33 8.21 8.47
N TYR A 190 23.26 8.90 8.06
CA TYR A 190 22.42 8.48 6.96
C TYR A 190 23.16 8.41 5.64
N LYS A 191 23.99 9.42 5.36
CA LYS A 191 24.88 9.44 4.18
C LYS A 191 25.74 8.19 4.12
N GLU A 192 26.43 7.83 5.20
CA GLU A 192 27.28 6.65 5.25
C GLU A 192 26.50 5.35 4.95
N LYS A 193 25.30 5.23 5.54
CA LYS A 193 24.44 4.05 5.40
C LYS A 193 23.92 3.85 3.98
N ILE A 194 23.54 4.92 3.27
CA ILE A 194 22.84 4.81 1.99
C ILE A 194 23.70 5.14 0.77
N ALA A 195 24.87 5.75 0.94
CA ALA A 195 25.75 6.12 -0.18
C ALA A 195 25.99 4.99 -1.21
N PRO A 196 26.17 3.72 -0.82
CA PRO A 196 26.38 2.63 -1.78
C PRO A 196 25.18 2.34 -2.69
N TYR A 197 23.99 2.80 -2.35
CA TYR A 197 22.74 2.49 -3.04
C TYR A 197 22.20 3.66 -3.89
N ILE A 198 22.68 4.89 -3.63
CA ILE A 198 22.18 6.10 -4.29
C ILE A 198 22.69 6.18 -5.73
N CYS A 199 21.76 6.41 -6.66
CA CYS A 199 22.09 6.68 -8.06
C CYS A 199 21.01 7.54 -8.74
N ASP A 200 21.29 8.04 -9.95
CA ASP A 200 20.28 8.60 -10.84
C ASP A 200 19.39 7.47 -11.39
N THR A 201 18.33 7.15 -10.61
CA THR A 201 17.37 6.11 -10.99
C THR A 201 16.58 6.46 -12.24
N HIS A 202 16.41 7.76 -12.57
CA HIS A 202 15.75 8.18 -13.81
C HIS A 202 16.58 7.77 -15.04
N ALA A 203 17.90 8.01 -15.02
CA ALA A 203 18.80 7.56 -16.09
C ALA A 203 18.81 6.02 -16.18
N PHE A 204 18.90 5.33 -15.05
CA PHE A 204 18.86 3.85 -14.99
C PHE A 204 17.59 3.28 -15.62
N ILE A 205 16.41 3.76 -15.20
CA ILE A 205 15.11 3.29 -15.69
C ILE A 205 14.92 3.63 -17.17
N ARG A 206 15.30 4.84 -17.60
CA ARG A 206 15.24 5.26 -19.00
C ARG A 206 16.06 4.33 -19.90
N ASP A 207 17.25 3.96 -19.47
CA ASP A 207 18.13 3.08 -20.26
C ASP A 207 17.66 1.62 -20.24
N ALA A 208 17.07 1.16 -19.13
CA ALA A 208 16.39 -0.12 -19.04
C ALA A 208 15.17 -0.20 -19.99
N LEU A 209 14.36 0.85 -20.07
CA LEU A 209 13.24 0.93 -21.01
C LEU A 209 13.70 0.84 -22.46
N LYS A 210 14.80 1.52 -22.84
CA LYS A 210 15.39 1.42 -24.19
C LYS A 210 15.86 0.00 -24.51
N GLN A 211 16.30 -0.75 -23.51
CA GLN A 211 16.71 -2.14 -23.61
C GLN A 211 15.53 -3.14 -23.64
N GLY A 212 14.31 -2.64 -23.54
CA GLY A 212 13.11 -3.49 -23.52
C GLY A 212 12.89 -4.26 -22.21
N LYS A 213 13.51 -3.85 -21.11
CA LYS A 213 13.38 -4.48 -19.80
C LYS A 213 11.95 -4.46 -19.27
N ASN A 214 11.59 -5.52 -18.52
CA ASN A 214 10.31 -5.62 -17.83
C ASN A 214 10.40 -4.89 -16.48
N ILE A 215 9.56 -3.89 -16.28
CA ILE A 215 9.52 -3.09 -15.07
C ILE A 215 8.19 -3.31 -14.35
N LEU A 216 8.25 -3.66 -13.08
CA LEU A 216 7.11 -3.82 -12.19
C LEU A 216 7.05 -2.65 -11.22
N LEU A 217 5.97 -1.90 -11.25
CA LEU A 217 5.68 -0.82 -10.32
C LEU A 217 4.86 -1.36 -9.15
N GLU A 218 5.40 -1.27 -7.96
CA GLU A 218 4.78 -1.75 -6.74
C GLU A 218 4.13 -0.61 -5.96
N GLY A 219 2.79 -0.61 -5.90
CA GLY A 219 2.01 0.33 -5.13
C GLY A 219 1.83 -0.09 -3.66
N GLN A 220 1.50 0.87 -2.83
CA GLN A 220 1.19 0.70 -1.42
C GLN A 220 -0.20 1.25 -1.11
N LEU A 221 -0.92 0.63 -0.15
CA LEU A 221 -2.30 0.96 0.18
C LEU A 221 -3.26 0.73 -1.01
N GLY A 222 -4.42 1.38 -1.02
CA GLY A 222 -5.43 1.23 -2.05
C GLY A 222 -6.07 2.56 -2.42
N THR A 223 -6.91 2.56 -3.44
CA THR A 223 -7.54 3.76 -4.02
C THR A 223 -8.28 4.61 -2.98
N LEU A 224 -8.97 3.97 -2.03
CA LEU A 224 -9.74 4.69 -1.01
C LEU A 224 -8.87 5.38 0.04
N LYS A 225 -7.56 5.19 0.00
CA LYS A 225 -6.55 5.89 0.79
C LYS A 225 -5.78 6.96 0.01
N ASP A 226 -6.13 7.19 -1.25
CA ASP A 226 -5.55 8.25 -2.08
C ASP A 226 -5.97 9.64 -1.57
N PRO A 227 -5.07 10.65 -1.52
CA PRO A 227 -5.42 11.98 -1.02
C PRO A 227 -6.47 12.72 -1.87
N ASP A 228 -6.54 12.42 -3.19
CA ASP A 228 -7.45 13.10 -4.11
C ASP A 228 -8.74 12.31 -4.36
N PHE A 229 -8.64 10.97 -4.45
CA PHE A 229 -9.75 10.08 -4.81
C PHE A 229 -10.25 9.22 -3.65
N GLY A 230 -9.59 9.24 -2.50
CA GLY A 230 -9.96 8.44 -1.33
C GLY A 230 -10.99 9.09 -0.43
N ILE A 231 -11.19 8.48 0.73
CA ILE A 231 -12.15 8.91 1.78
C ILE A 231 -11.50 10.00 2.64
N TYR A 232 -11.26 11.17 2.03
CA TYR A 232 -10.62 12.29 2.73
C TYR A 232 -11.46 12.76 3.94
N PRO A 233 -10.85 13.04 5.12
CA PRO A 233 -9.40 13.14 5.38
C PRO A 233 -8.75 11.83 5.85
N MET A 234 -9.43 10.71 5.89
CA MET A 234 -8.93 9.41 6.37
C MET A 234 -8.11 8.68 5.28
N VAL A 235 -7.12 9.37 4.72
CA VAL A 235 -6.28 8.94 3.60
C VAL A 235 -4.80 8.94 4.00
N THR A 236 -3.94 8.35 3.16
CA THR A 236 -2.50 8.57 3.25
C THR A 236 -2.11 9.86 2.53
N SER A 237 -0.88 10.33 2.70
CA SER A 237 -0.43 11.60 2.12
C SER A 237 0.30 11.44 0.79
N SER A 238 0.38 10.21 0.25
CA SER A 238 0.93 9.96 -1.09
C SER A 238 -0.14 9.39 -2.01
N SER A 239 -0.08 9.69 -3.32
CA SER A 239 -1.02 9.11 -4.27
C SER A 239 -0.81 7.61 -4.40
N THR A 240 -1.90 6.84 -4.27
CA THR A 240 -1.93 5.39 -4.35
C THR A 240 -2.29 4.87 -5.74
N LEU A 241 -2.54 5.79 -6.67
CA LEU A 241 -2.97 5.46 -8.03
C LEU A 241 -1.80 5.02 -8.92
N ALA A 242 -2.08 4.10 -9.85
CA ALA A 242 -1.10 3.64 -10.84
C ALA A 242 -0.51 4.78 -11.67
N GLY A 243 -1.30 5.83 -11.94
CA GLY A 243 -0.85 7.02 -12.65
C GLY A 243 0.31 7.75 -11.97
N TYR A 244 0.37 7.73 -10.63
CA TYR A 244 1.51 8.28 -9.89
C TYR A 244 2.80 7.46 -10.07
N GLY A 245 2.69 6.21 -10.48
CA GLY A 245 3.85 5.38 -10.82
C GLY A 245 4.74 6.00 -11.89
N ALA A 246 4.14 6.73 -12.83
CA ALA A 246 4.88 7.51 -13.83
C ALA A 246 5.77 8.58 -13.17
N VAL A 247 5.22 9.33 -12.21
CA VAL A 247 5.94 10.39 -11.48
C VAL A 247 6.95 9.79 -10.51
N GLY A 248 6.49 8.84 -9.67
CA GLY A 248 7.31 8.28 -8.58
C GLY A 248 8.46 7.39 -9.03
N ALA A 249 8.42 6.86 -10.26
CA ALA A 249 9.50 6.08 -10.87
C ALA A 249 10.21 6.81 -12.03
N GLY A 250 9.72 7.97 -12.46
CA GLY A 250 10.28 8.71 -13.58
C GLY A 250 10.08 8.04 -14.94
N ILE A 251 8.90 7.42 -15.15
CA ILE A 251 8.52 6.69 -16.37
C ILE A 251 7.49 7.51 -17.15
N PRO A 252 7.56 7.59 -18.50
CA PRO A 252 6.50 8.17 -19.30
C PRO A 252 5.16 7.46 -19.05
N PRO A 253 4.05 8.17 -18.76
CA PRO A 253 2.79 7.54 -18.33
C PRO A 253 2.20 6.58 -19.36
N TYR A 254 2.37 6.85 -20.65
CA TYR A 254 1.88 6.00 -21.75
C TYR A 254 2.60 4.64 -21.87
N LEU A 255 3.71 4.44 -21.13
CA LEU A 255 4.44 3.17 -21.10
C LEU A 255 3.89 2.20 -20.03
N ILE A 256 3.08 2.67 -19.08
CA ILE A 256 2.39 1.80 -18.13
C ILE A 256 1.25 1.10 -18.89
N SER A 257 1.57 -0.08 -19.42
CA SER A 257 0.69 -0.80 -20.36
C SER A 257 -0.23 -1.81 -19.68
N GLU A 258 0.06 -2.19 -18.44
CA GLU A 258 -0.76 -3.10 -17.65
C GLU A 258 -0.88 -2.61 -16.22
N VAL A 259 -2.12 -2.51 -15.73
CA VAL A 259 -2.44 -2.15 -14.35
C VAL A 259 -3.27 -3.29 -13.75
N VAL A 260 -2.70 -3.97 -12.76
CA VAL A 260 -3.36 -5.03 -12.00
C VAL A 260 -3.88 -4.44 -10.71
N ALA A 261 -5.20 -4.25 -10.63
CA ALA A 261 -5.86 -3.87 -9.38
C ALA A 261 -6.12 -5.10 -8.51
N VAL A 262 -5.64 -5.06 -7.28
CA VAL A 262 -5.82 -6.16 -6.33
C VAL A 262 -6.99 -5.83 -5.40
N THR A 263 -7.88 -6.79 -5.18
CA THR A 263 -8.98 -6.74 -4.21
C THR A 263 -9.03 -8.03 -3.41
N LYS A 264 -9.63 -8.04 -2.22
CA LYS A 264 -9.96 -9.29 -1.49
C LYS A 264 -11.34 -9.78 -1.86
N ALA A 265 -11.61 -11.06 -1.61
CA ALA A 265 -12.96 -11.62 -1.70
C ALA A 265 -13.93 -11.11 -0.61
N TYR A 266 -13.45 -10.32 0.34
CA TYR A 266 -14.21 -9.56 1.35
C TYR A 266 -13.50 -8.22 1.56
N SER A 267 -14.02 -7.35 2.42
CA SER A 267 -13.41 -6.05 2.68
C SER A 267 -12.76 -5.99 4.05
N SER A 268 -11.65 -5.28 4.16
CA SER A 268 -11.03 -4.94 5.44
C SER A 268 -10.49 -3.52 5.42
N ALA A 269 -10.56 -2.83 6.55
CA ALA A 269 -10.08 -1.46 6.68
C ALA A 269 -9.31 -1.26 8.00
N VAL A 270 -8.35 -0.33 7.98
CA VAL A 270 -7.64 0.16 9.16
C VAL A 270 -7.92 1.66 9.28
N GLY A 271 -8.22 2.10 10.50
CA GLY A 271 -8.53 3.51 10.78
C GLY A 271 -10.02 3.77 10.95
N ALA A 272 -10.38 5.04 11.05
CA ALA A 272 -11.73 5.50 11.39
C ALA A 272 -12.52 6.00 10.16
N ASP A 273 -12.10 5.62 8.96
CA ASP A 273 -12.78 5.99 7.72
C ASP A 273 -14.14 5.30 7.57
N GLU A 274 -14.97 5.87 6.70
CA GLU A 274 -16.27 5.31 6.38
C GLU A 274 -16.12 3.95 5.68
N PHE A 275 -16.83 2.96 6.20
CA PHE A 275 -16.78 1.58 5.71
C PHE A 275 -18.21 1.03 5.59
N VAL A 276 -18.88 1.35 4.49
CA VAL A 276 -20.32 1.10 4.30
C VAL A 276 -20.69 -0.37 4.40
N SER A 277 -19.86 -1.27 3.89
CA SER A 277 -20.09 -2.72 3.92
C SER A 277 -19.58 -3.41 5.19
N GLU A 278 -19.23 -2.64 6.25
CA GLU A 278 -18.72 -3.18 7.51
C GLU A 278 -19.70 -4.15 8.17
N ILE A 279 -19.18 -5.25 8.69
CA ILE A 279 -19.92 -6.20 9.52
C ILE A 279 -19.96 -5.63 10.94
N LEU A 280 -21.16 -5.22 11.37
CA LEU A 280 -21.38 -4.61 12.67
C LEU A 280 -21.65 -5.62 13.79
N ASP A 281 -22.00 -6.85 13.45
CA ASP A 281 -22.07 -7.98 14.39
C ASP A 281 -20.64 -8.42 14.71
N GLU A 282 -20.22 -8.27 15.96
CA GLU A 282 -18.83 -8.52 16.35
C GLU A 282 -18.48 -10.02 16.32
N ASP A 283 -19.43 -10.92 16.55
CA ASP A 283 -19.18 -12.36 16.47
C ASP A 283 -18.98 -12.79 15.01
N GLU A 284 -19.81 -12.32 14.08
CA GLU A 284 -19.66 -12.51 12.62
C GLU A 284 -18.35 -11.90 12.12
N ALA A 285 -18.02 -10.67 12.55
CA ALA A 285 -16.77 -9.99 12.19
C ALA A 285 -15.54 -10.70 12.76
N GLN A 286 -15.59 -11.19 14.00
CA GLN A 286 -14.48 -11.88 14.65
C GLN A 286 -14.23 -13.24 13.99
N GLU A 287 -15.26 -13.95 13.59
CA GLU A 287 -15.13 -15.22 12.88
C GLU A 287 -14.41 -15.01 11.54
N LEU A 288 -14.86 -14.06 10.72
CA LEU A 288 -14.16 -13.75 9.45
C LEU A 288 -12.76 -13.20 9.68
N ARG A 289 -12.53 -12.45 10.76
CA ARG A 289 -11.20 -11.94 11.13
C ARG A 289 -10.21 -13.06 11.42
N ILE A 290 -10.64 -14.12 12.08
CA ILE A 290 -9.80 -15.30 12.39
C ILE A 290 -9.52 -16.12 11.14
N HIS A 291 -10.50 -16.30 10.27
CA HIS A 291 -10.35 -17.03 9.01
C HIS A 291 -9.61 -16.23 7.94
N GLY A 292 -9.54 -14.91 8.09
CA GLY A 292 -8.95 -13.99 7.12
C GLY A 292 -7.43 -13.99 7.12
N GLY A 293 -6.84 -13.68 5.96
CA GLY A 293 -5.40 -13.50 5.80
C GLY A 293 -4.56 -14.74 6.11
N ASP A 294 -3.25 -14.53 6.27
CA ASP A 294 -2.26 -15.56 6.61
C ASP A 294 -2.34 -15.97 8.11
N LYS A 295 -2.53 -14.97 8.99
CA LYS A 295 -2.57 -15.13 10.46
C LYS A 295 -3.74 -14.38 11.10
N GLY A 296 -4.84 -14.29 10.39
CA GLY A 296 -5.97 -13.45 10.76
C GLY A 296 -5.83 -12.00 10.28
N GLU A 297 -6.93 -11.27 10.31
CA GLU A 297 -6.99 -9.86 9.91
C GLU A 297 -6.55 -8.93 11.05
N PHE A 298 -5.24 -8.92 11.30
CA PHE A 298 -4.58 -8.05 12.27
C PHE A 298 -3.51 -7.20 11.57
N GLY A 299 -3.29 -5.99 12.08
CA GLY A 299 -2.27 -5.09 11.54
C GLY A 299 -0.87 -5.69 11.68
N ALA A 300 -0.13 -5.81 10.57
CA ALA A 300 1.20 -6.42 10.56
C ALA A 300 2.19 -5.72 11.52
N THR A 301 2.06 -4.41 11.69
CA THR A 301 2.93 -3.60 12.55
C THR A 301 2.35 -3.39 13.95
N THR A 302 1.05 -3.16 14.06
CA THR A 302 0.40 -2.74 15.31
C THR A 302 -0.28 -3.88 16.06
N GLY A 303 -0.51 -5.02 15.42
CA GLY A 303 -1.32 -6.12 15.95
C GLY A 303 -2.80 -5.78 16.18
N ARG A 304 -3.26 -4.59 15.80
CA ARG A 304 -4.65 -4.16 15.98
C ARG A 304 -5.58 -4.99 15.09
N PRO A 305 -6.75 -5.42 15.60
CA PRO A 305 -7.76 -6.07 14.75
C PRO A 305 -8.22 -5.10 13.65
N ARG A 306 -8.31 -5.59 12.42
CA ARG A 306 -8.87 -4.83 11.32
C ARG A 306 -10.39 -4.83 11.42
N ARG A 307 -11.01 -3.77 10.94
CA ARG A 307 -12.44 -3.72 10.67
C ARG A 307 -12.72 -4.61 9.47
N ILE A 308 -13.76 -5.42 9.54
CA ILE A 308 -14.10 -6.42 8.52
C ILE A 308 -15.45 -6.07 7.91
N GLY A 309 -15.58 -6.29 6.62
CA GLY A 309 -16.81 -6.06 5.88
C GLY A 309 -17.00 -7.07 4.75
N TRP A 310 -18.21 -7.14 4.26
CA TRP A 310 -18.54 -7.91 3.06
C TRP A 310 -17.92 -7.28 1.82
N PHE A 311 -17.78 -8.06 0.74
CA PHE A 311 -17.29 -7.51 -0.52
C PHE A 311 -18.14 -6.33 -0.96
N ASP A 312 -17.49 -5.22 -1.30
CA ASP A 312 -18.13 -3.97 -1.69
C ASP A 312 -17.95 -3.69 -3.18
N CYS A 313 -18.98 -3.97 -3.97
CA CYS A 313 -18.94 -3.76 -5.40
C CYS A 313 -18.86 -2.27 -5.79
N VAL A 314 -19.49 -1.39 -4.98
CA VAL A 314 -19.49 0.06 -5.26
C VAL A 314 -18.09 0.63 -5.08
N ALA A 315 -17.47 0.36 -3.92
CA ALA A 315 -16.12 0.79 -3.60
C ALA A 315 -15.08 0.18 -4.53
N THR A 316 -15.22 -1.13 -4.83
CA THR A 316 -14.24 -1.84 -5.68
C THR A 316 -14.32 -1.38 -7.14
N ARG A 317 -15.52 -1.18 -7.69
CA ARG A 317 -15.69 -0.64 -9.06
C ARG A 317 -15.03 0.73 -9.17
N TYR A 318 -15.35 1.64 -8.26
CA TYR A 318 -14.73 2.96 -8.21
C TYR A 318 -13.20 2.87 -8.16
N GLY A 319 -12.66 2.00 -7.29
CA GLY A 319 -11.22 1.82 -7.18
C GLY A 319 -10.58 1.27 -8.45
N VAL A 320 -11.19 0.29 -9.09
CA VAL A 320 -10.73 -0.29 -10.36
C VAL A 320 -10.71 0.74 -11.49
N GLU A 321 -11.76 1.57 -11.57
CA GLU A 321 -11.88 2.65 -12.55
C GLU A 321 -10.86 3.76 -12.32
N CYS A 322 -10.70 4.25 -11.09
CA CYS A 322 -9.69 5.26 -10.73
C CYS A 322 -8.26 4.79 -11.01
N GLN A 323 -7.97 3.51 -10.82
CA GLN A 323 -6.68 2.92 -11.15
C GLN A 323 -6.45 2.77 -12.66
N GLY A 324 -7.50 2.83 -13.47
CA GLY A 324 -7.42 2.47 -14.89
C GLY A 324 -7.00 1.02 -15.08
N ALA A 325 -7.55 0.12 -14.25
CA ALA A 325 -7.12 -1.28 -14.21
C ALA A 325 -7.42 -2.00 -15.52
N THR A 326 -6.42 -2.72 -16.03
CA THR A 326 -6.54 -3.61 -17.20
C THR A 326 -6.79 -5.05 -16.78
N LYS A 327 -6.46 -5.39 -15.55
CA LYS A 327 -6.69 -6.70 -14.93
C LYS A 327 -7.07 -6.55 -13.45
N ILE A 328 -7.84 -7.52 -12.95
CA ILE A 328 -8.17 -7.62 -11.53
C ILE A 328 -7.63 -8.93 -10.98
N ALA A 329 -6.99 -8.86 -9.81
CA ALA A 329 -6.62 -10.00 -9.00
C ALA A 329 -7.46 -10.01 -7.71
N MET A 330 -8.28 -11.03 -7.51
CA MET A 330 -9.03 -11.26 -6.28
C MET A 330 -8.23 -12.19 -5.38
N THR A 331 -7.97 -11.77 -4.15
CA THR A 331 -7.25 -12.56 -3.15
C THR A 331 -8.18 -13.10 -2.06
N ALA A 332 -7.67 -14.05 -1.29
CA ALA A 332 -8.31 -14.56 -0.07
C ALA A 332 -9.71 -15.19 -0.29
N LEU A 333 -9.96 -15.82 -1.44
CA LEU A 333 -11.23 -16.51 -1.67
C LEU A 333 -11.41 -17.68 -0.71
N ASP A 334 -10.34 -18.37 -0.33
CA ASP A 334 -10.33 -19.48 0.63
C ASP A 334 -10.79 -19.09 2.03
N CYS A 335 -10.68 -17.81 2.39
CA CYS A 335 -11.11 -17.32 3.70
C CYS A 335 -12.64 -17.38 3.91
N LEU A 336 -13.41 -17.44 2.83
CA LEU A 336 -14.88 -17.55 2.86
C LEU A 336 -15.38 -19.00 2.88
N SER A 337 -14.49 -19.99 2.87
CA SER A 337 -14.82 -21.41 2.69
C SER A 337 -15.64 -22.04 3.81
N TYR A 338 -15.81 -21.38 4.94
CA TYR A 338 -16.58 -21.87 6.09
C TYR A 338 -18.05 -21.39 6.08
N LEU A 339 -18.38 -20.44 5.21
CA LEU A 339 -19.68 -19.78 5.18
C LEU A 339 -20.72 -20.57 4.37
N ASP A 340 -21.94 -20.62 4.87
CA ASP A 340 -23.11 -21.14 4.16
C ASP A 340 -23.73 -20.07 3.24
N GLU A 341 -23.69 -18.81 3.67
CA GLU A 341 -24.19 -17.65 2.93
C GLU A 341 -23.16 -16.52 2.97
N ILE A 342 -23.03 -15.81 1.85
CA ILE A 342 -22.08 -14.70 1.70
C ILE A 342 -22.85 -13.49 1.19
N LYS A 343 -22.79 -12.39 1.96
CA LYS A 343 -23.39 -11.12 1.55
C LYS A 343 -22.40 -10.34 0.65
N VAL A 344 -22.93 -9.67 -0.36
CA VAL A 344 -22.18 -8.78 -1.26
C VAL A 344 -22.91 -7.43 -1.31
N CYS A 345 -22.20 -6.35 -1.00
CA CYS A 345 -22.75 -5.00 -1.09
C CYS A 345 -22.76 -4.58 -2.56
N THR A 346 -23.95 -4.46 -3.15
CA THR A 346 -24.14 -4.19 -4.59
C THR A 346 -24.53 -2.75 -4.91
N ALA A 347 -25.02 -2.01 -3.90
CA ALA A 347 -25.40 -0.60 -4.02
C ALA A 347 -25.37 0.07 -2.64
N TYR A 348 -25.42 1.39 -2.63
CA TYR A 348 -25.60 2.19 -1.42
C TYR A 348 -26.95 2.89 -1.43
N LYS A 349 -27.63 2.89 -0.29
CA LYS A 349 -28.83 3.70 -0.05
C LYS A 349 -28.44 4.96 0.71
N ILE A 350 -28.74 6.13 0.13
CA ILE A 350 -28.48 7.46 0.71
C ILE A 350 -29.80 8.23 0.72
N GLY A 351 -30.41 8.37 1.90
CA GLY A 351 -31.78 8.84 1.99
C GLY A 351 -32.75 7.87 1.32
N ASP A 352 -33.49 8.34 0.32
CA ASP A 352 -34.41 7.50 -0.48
C ASP A 352 -33.79 6.99 -1.78
N ASP A 353 -32.62 7.48 -2.15
CA ASP A 353 -31.94 7.12 -3.39
C ASP A 353 -31.06 5.87 -3.22
N ILE A 354 -31.03 5.04 -4.27
CA ILE A 354 -30.11 3.90 -4.38
C ILE A 354 -29.10 4.22 -5.50
N THR A 355 -27.83 4.15 -5.18
CA THR A 355 -26.74 4.39 -6.15
C THR A 355 -25.75 3.23 -6.21
N LYS A 356 -25.19 3.03 -7.38
CA LYS A 356 -24.02 2.17 -7.62
C LYS A 356 -22.74 2.98 -7.83
N ASP A 357 -22.83 4.30 -7.84
CA ASP A 357 -21.69 5.20 -7.92
C ASP A 357 -21.14 5.50 -6.53
N PHE A 358 -19.81 5.51 -6.38
CA PHE A 358 -19.16 5.80 -5.11
C PHE A 358 -19.29 7.30 -4.78
N PRO A 359 -19.94 7.66 -3.67
CA PRO A 359 -20.21 9.05 -3.34
C PRO A 359 -18.99 9.73 -2.67
N ASN A 360 -19.01 11.05 -2.61
CA ASN A 360 -18.04 11.80 -1.80
C ASN A 360 -18.20 11.48 -0.29
N THR A 361 -17.20 11.81 0.51
CA THR A 361 -17.15 11.47 1.94
C THR A 361 -18.35 11.98 2.74
N SER A 362 -18.89 13.18 2.42
CA SER A 362 -20.05 13.74 3.11
C SER A 362 -21.34 12.94 2.91
N LEU A 363 -21.50 12.34 1.73
CA LEU A 363 -22.62 11.45 1.42
C LEU A 363 -22.34 10.03 1.92
N LEU A 364 -21.09 9.59 1.84
CA LEU A 364 -20.66 8.26 2.30
C LEU A 364 -21.00 8.03 3.77
N LYS A 365 -20.86 9.06 4.62
CA LYS A 365 -21.29 9.04 6.05
C LYS A 365 -22.75 8.72 6.27
N LYS A 366 -23.60 8.93 5.27
CA LYS A 366 -25.06 8.68 5.32
C LYS A 366 -25.46 7.41 4.58
N ALA A 367 -24.52 6.80 3.88
CA ALA A 367 -24.76 5.61 3.06
C ALA A 367 -25.04 4.39 3.94
N LYS A 368 -25.96 3.56 3.48
CA LYS A 368 -26.26 2.24 4.03
C LYS A 368 -26.06 1.20 2.95
N PRO A 369 -25.50 0.03 3.27
CA PRO A 369 -25.27 -1.02 2.27
C PRO A 369 -26.61 -1.63 1.81
N VAL A 370 -26.68 -1.95 0.53
CA VAL A 370 -27.71 -2.81 -0.05
C VAL A 370 -27.02 -4.12 -0.40
N PHE A 371 -27.40 -5.20 0.29
CA PHE A 371 -26.81 -6.51 0.16
C PHE A 371 -27.58 -7.43 -0.77
N THR A 372 -26.85 -8.24 -1.54
CA THR A 372 -27.33 -9.47 -2.18
C THR A 372 -26.66 -10.64 -1.46
N THR A 373 -27.45 -11.66 -1.08
CA THR A 373 -26.93 -12.86 -0.45
C THR A 373 -26.74 -13.95 -1.49
N LEU A 374 -25.56 -14.55 -1.51
CA LEU A 374 -25.18 -15.69 -2.34
C LEU A 374 -24.95 -16.90 -1.46
N LYS A 375 -25.06 -18.10 -2.04
CA LYS A 375 -24.69 -19.33 -1.36
C LYS A 375 -23.18 -19.41 -1.17
N GLY A 376 -22.74 -19.81 0.02
CA GLY A 376 -21.36 -20.20 0.27
C GLY A 376 -21.09 -21.63 -0.22
N TRP A 377 -19.84 -22.03 -0.22
CA TRP A 377 -19.42 -23.36 -0.70
C TRP A 377 -19.05 -24.33 0.40
N HIS A 378 -18.90 -23.88 1.61
CA HIS A 378 -18.65 -24.63 2.84
C HIS A 378 -17.70 -25.84 2.66
N CYS A 379 -16.64 -25.65 1.91
CA CYS A 379 -15.59 -26.64 1.71
C CYS A 379 -14.23 -26.02 1.39
N ASN A 380 -13.17 -26.78 1.67
CA ASN A 380 -11.81 -26.33 1.42
C ASN A 380 -11.51 -26.27 -0.09
N ILE A 381 -11.11 -25.10 -0.57
CA ILE A 381 -10.73 -24.84 -1.96
C ILE A 381 -9.22 -24.65 -2.17
N LYS A 382 -8.41 -24.75 -1.09
CA LYS A 382 -6.95 -24.68 -1.18
C LYS A 382 -6.44 -25.84 -2.04
N GLY A 383 -5.45 -25.56 -2.88
CA GLY A 383 -4.89 -26.56 -3.78
C GLY A 383 -5.59 -26.66 -5.14
N ILE A 384 -6.79 -26.13 -5.34
CA ILE A 384 -7.44 -26.05 -6.65
C ILE A 384 -6.67 -25.02 -7.51
N ARG A 385 -6.41 -25.37 -8.78
CA ARG A 385 -5.64 -24.52 -9.71
C ARG A 385 -6.39 -24.16 -10.99
N ASN A 386 -7.53 -24.82 -11.24
CA ASN A 386 -8.38 -24.52 -12.38
C ASN A 386 -9.72 -23.96 -11.89
N PHE A 387 -10.19 -22.88 -12.52
CA PHE A 387 -11.44 -22.22 -12.14
C PHE A 387 -12.66 -23.16 -12.20
N SER A 388 -12.72 -24.02 -13.23
CA SER A 388 -13.78 -25.00 -13.40
C SER A 388 -13.81 -26.13 -12.37
N GLU A 389 -12.75 -26.29 -11.57
CA GLU A 389 -12.67 -27.27 -10.48
C GLU A 389 -13.13 -26.70 -9.13
N LEU A 390 -13.32 -25.37 -9.05
CA LEU A 390 -13.93 -24.75 -7.87
C LEU A 390 -15.36 -25.23 -7.68
N PRO A 391 -15.85 -25.29 -6.43
CA PRO A 391 -17.28 -25.48 -6.19
C PRO A 391 -18.12 -24.50 -6.99
N ARG A 392 -19.28 -24.92 -7.43
CA ARG A 392 -20.14 -24.09 -8.28
C ARG A 392 -20.49 -22.76 -7.62
N GLU A 393 -20.75 -22.76 -6.32
CA GLU A 393 -21.07 -21.56 -5.54
C GLU A 393 -19.88 -20.58 -5.51
N ALA A 394 -18.64 -21.09 -5.44
CA ALA A 394 -17.44 -20.23 -5.50
C ALA A 394 -17.24 -19.63 -6.91
N GLN A 395 -17.54 -20.40 -7.97
CA GLN A 395 -17.54 -19.87 -9.33
C GLN A 395 -18.63 -18.80 -9.49
N GLU A 396 -19.85 -19.07 -9.07
CA GLU A 396 -20.98 -18.14 -9.12
C GLU A 396 -20.71 -16.86 -8.31
N TYR A 397 -20.01 -16.94 -7.18
CA TYR A 397 -19.58 -15.78 -6.39
C TYR A 397 -18.64 -14.87 -7.19
N VAL A 398 -17.59 -15.42 -7.79
CA VAL A 398 -16.63 -14.67 -8.58
C VAL A 398 -17.30 -14.06 -9.82
N GLU A 399 -18.12 -14.82 -10.55
CA GLU A 399 -18.85 -14.38 -11.75
C GLU A 399 -19.90 -13.32 -11.41
N PHE A 400 -20.58 -13.42 -10.27
CA PHE A 400 -21.49 -12.39 -9.79
C PHE A 400 -20.77 -11.06 -9.58
N ILE A 401 -19.61 -11.11 -8.90
CA ILE A 401 -18.81 -9.91 -8.66
C ILE A 401 -18.29 -9.30 -9.98
N GLU A 402 -17.81 -10.12 -10.92
CA GLU A 402 -17.42 -9.64 -12.27
C GLU A 402 -18.55 -8.87 -12.95
N LYS A 403 -19.76 -9.43 -12.90
CA LYS A 403 -20.96 -8.79 -13.48
C LYS A 403 -21.27 -7.46 -12.80
N GLU A 404 -21.20 -7.41 -11.46
CA GLU A 404 -21.46 -6.18 -10.73
C GLU A 404 -20.37 -5.12 -10.92
N LEU A 405 -19.11 -5.51 -11.05
CA LEU A 405 -18.00 -4.60 -11.34
C LEU A 405 -18.01 -4.12 -12.80
N GLY A 406 -18.51 -4.91 -13.74
CA GLY A 406 -18.36 -4.68 -15.18
C GLY A 406 -16.95 -4.97 -15.70
N HIS A 407 -16.12 -5.65 -14.91
CA HIS A 407 -14.72 -5.95 -15.18
C HIS A 407 -14.41 -7.42 -14.88
N LYS A 408 -13.61 -8.06 -15.74
CA LYS A 408 -13.20 -9.45 -15.55
C LYS A 408 -12.20 -9.57 -14.39
N ILE A 409 -12.39 -10.57 -13.52
CA ILE A 409 -11.41 -11.00 -12.52
C ILE A 409 -10.50 -12.02 -13.20
N ASN A 410 -9.26 -11.61 -13.49
CA ASN A 410 -8.30 -12.39 -14.28
C ASN A 410 -7.54 -13.43 -13.45
N MET A 411 -7.43 -13.18 -12.15
CA MET A 411 -6.69 -14.01 -11.21
C MET A 411 -7.49 -14.15 -9.91
N VAL A 412 -7.56 -15.36 -9.38
CA VAL A 412 -8.20 -15.66 -8.09
C VAL A 412 -7.20 -16.40 -7.22
N SER A 413 -6.91 -15.84 -6.03
CA SER A 413 -6.05 -16.48 -5.04
C SER A 413 -6.90 -17.24 -4.01
N ASN A 414 -6.54 -18.48 -3.75
CA ASN A 414 -7.20 -19.38 -2.83
C ASN A 414 -6.26 -19.98 -1.77
N GLY A 415 -5.24 -19.22 -1.38
CA GLY A 415 -4.29 -19.56 -0.31
C GLY A 415 -3.20 -18.48 -0.20
N PRO A 416 -2.39 -18.49 0.87
CA PRO A 416 -1.33 -17.50 1.09
C PRO A 416 -0.09 -17.71 0.20
N GLU A 417 0.17 -18.93 -0.26
CA GLU A 417 1.36 -19.30 -1.02
C GLU A 417 1.34 -18.66 -2.42
N ARG A 418 2.52 -18.38 -2.99
CA ARG A 418 2.69 -17.79 -4.33
C ARG A 418 1.90 -18.54 -5.40
N GLU A 419 1.99 -19.87 -5.40
CA GLU A 419 1.38 -20.75 -6.39
C GLU A 419 -0.14 -20.91 -6.22
N ALA A 420 -0.70 -20.42 -5.11
CA ALA A 420 -2.14 -20.50 -4.84
C ALA A 420 -2.91 -19.46 -5.64
N ILE A 421 -2.78 -19.49 -6.97
CA ILE A 421 -3.43 -18.59 -7.93
C ILE A 421 -4.11 -19.43 -9.03
N ILE A 422 -5.33 -19.07 -9.33
CA ILE A 422 -6.11 -19.55 -10.46
C ILE A 422 -6.18 -18.45 -11.52
N TYR A 423 -5.69 -18.71 -12.71
CA TYR A 423 -5.80 -17.80 -13.86
C TYR A 423 -7.10 -18.03 -14.63
N ARG A 424 -7.70 -16.94 -15.17
CA ARG A 424 -9.00 -16.97 -15.87
C ARG A 424 -8.95 -16.27 -17.20
#